data_c4058ff2250d96bf8e9a94af90ef1304
#
_entry.id   c4058ff2250d96bf8e9a94af90ef1304
#
_cell.length_a   1.000
_cell.length_b   1.000
_cell.length_c   1.000
_cell.angle_alpha   90.00
_cell.angle_beta   90.00
_cell.angle_gamma   90.00
#
_symmetry.space_group_name_H-M   'P 1'
#
loop_
_entity.id
_entity.type
_entity.pdbx_description
1 polymer ?
#
loop_
_entity_poly.entity_id
_entity_poly.type
_entity_poly.pdbx_seq_one_letter_code
_entity_poly.pdbx_strand_id
1 'polypeptide(L)' 'MKAKELKEILADVPDDWAIVVEQPEGKRYQTEGARGDEQTRELLIEL' A
#
# COMPACT_ATOMS: atom_id res chain seq x y z
N MET A 1 7.53 5.96 -4.47
CA MET A 1 6.17 6.55 -4.43
C MET A 1 6.17 7.81 -3.59
N LYS A 2 5.51 8.83 -4.06
CA LYS A 2 5.35 10.06 -3.28
C LYS A 2 4.00 10.09 -2.58
N ALA A 3 3.87 10.93 -1.56
CA ALA A 3 2.64 11.01 -0.77
C ALA A 3 1.39 11.29 -1.62
N LYS A 4 1.53 12.10 -2.66
CA LYS A 4 0.43 12.40 -3.57
C LYS A 4 -0.11 11.14 -4.25
N GLU A 5 0.77 10.27 -4.67
CA GLU A 5 0.40 9.02 -5.33
C GLU A 5 -0.34 8.09 -4.36
N LEU A 6 0.14 8.00 -3.14
CA LEU A 6 -0.51 7.18 -2.12
C LEU A 6 -1.90 7.70 -1.77
N LYS A 7 -2.06 9.02 -1.68
CA LYS A 7 -3.38 9.62 -1.44
C LYS A 7 -4.38 9.28 -2.53
N GLU A 8 -3.94 9.27 -3.78
CA GLU A 8 -4.79 8.92 -4.90
C GLU A 8 -5.20 7.44 -4.86
N ILE A 9 -4.28 6.57 -4.51
CA ILE A 9 -4.55 5.14 -4.36
C ILE A 9 -5.55 4.91 -3.22
N LEU A 10 -5.32 5.55 -2.08
CA LEU A 10 -6.19 5.38 -0.91
C LEU A 10 -7.61 5.89 -1.12
N ALA A 11 -7.79 6.82 -2.04
CA ALA A 11 -9.13 7.33 -2.36
C ALA A 11 -10.06 6.23 -2.89
N ASP A 12 -9.50 5.20 -3.52
CA ASP A 12 -10.26 4.08 -4.07
C ASP A 12 -10.34 2.88 -3.12
N VAL A 13 -9.74 2.98 -1.94
CA VAL A 13 -9.68 1.89 -0.98
C VAL A 13 -10.70 2.11 0.12
N PRO A 14 -11.57 1.11 0.40
CA PRO A 14 -12.51 1.22 1.51
C PRO A 14 -11.81 1.42 2.86
N ASP A 15 -12.46 2.13 3.76
CA ASP A 15 -11.86 2.54 5.04
C ASP A 15 -11.50 1.35 5.95
N ASP A 16 -12.16 0.22 5.75
CA ASP A 16 -11.95 -0.96 6.61
C ASP A 16 -10.90 -1.93 6.10
N TRP A 17 -10.23 -1.60 5.00
CA TRP A 17 -9.15 -2.45 4.48
C TRP A 17 -7.88 -2.25 5.29
N ALA A 18 -7.16 -3.35 5.52
CA ALA A 18 -5.86 -3.29 6.18
C ALA A 18 -4.77 -2.85 5.21
N ILE A 19 -3.79 -2.15 5.72
CA ILE A 19 -2.60 -1.79 4.95
C ILE A 19 -1.50 -2.81 5.29
N VAL A 20 -1.01 -3.49 4.27
CA VAL A 20 0.03 -4.52 4.43
C VAL A 20 1.27 -4.07 3.68
N VAL A 21 2.40 -4.07 4.35
CA VAL A 21 3.68 -3.71 3.76
C VAL A 21 4.59 -4.93 3.79
N GLU A 22 4.98 -5.38 2.61
CA GLU A 22 6.01 -6.40 2.50
C GLU A 22 7.35 -5.71 2.42
N GLN A 23 8.14 -5.78 3.49
CA GLN A 23 9.43 -5.14 3.51
C GLN A 23 10.53 -6.10 3.92
N PRO A 24 11.70 -5.97 3.29
CA PRO A 24 12.90 -6.63 3.79
C PRO A 24 13.30 -6.01 5.12
N GLU A 25 13.92 -6.78 5.95
CA GLU A 25 14.23 -6.49 7.35
C GLU A 25 14.81 -5.09 7.62
N GLY A 26 14.03 -4.29 8.32
CA GLY A 26 14.52 -3.10 9.04
C GLY A 26 15.16 -1.98 8.24
N LYS A 27 15.22 -2.07 6.92
CA LYS A 27 15.82 -1.05 6.07
C LYS A 27 14.77 -0.09 5.53
N ARG A 28 15.21 1.11 5.17
CA ARG A 28 14.33 2.09 4.54
C ARG A 28 14.35 1.89 3.03
N TYR A 29 13.16 1.80 2.47
CA TYR A 29 13.00 1.69 1.03
C TYR A 29 11.92 2.66 0.56
N GLN A 30 12.10 3.20 -0.63
CA GLN A 30 11.00 3.88 -1.30
C GLN A 30 10.11 2.82 -1.93
N THR A 31 8.82 2.90 -1.66
CA THR A 31 7.88 1.99 -2.31
C THR A 31 7.72 2.37 -3.78
N GLU A 32 7.58 1.36 -4.62
CA GLU A 32 7.36 1.55 -6.06
C GLU A 32 5.88 1.63 -6.41
N GLY A 33 5.02 1.09 -5.57
CA GLY A 33 3.60 1.11 -5.85
C GLY A 33 2.79 0.40 -4.80
N ALA A 34 1.49 0.32 -5.06
CA ALA A 34 0.58 -0.38 -4.18
C ALA A 34 -0.55 -0.98 -5.01
N ARG A 35 -1.14 -2.06 -4.52
CA ARG A 35 -2.28 -2.69 -5.18
C ARG A 35 -3.30 -3.16 -4.16
N GLY A 36 -4.57 -3.14 -4.56
CA GLY A 36 -5.66 -3.64 -3.73
C GLY A 36 -5.91 -5.12 -3.96
N ASP A 37 -6.21 -5.84 -2.90
CA ASP A 37 -6.66 -7.23 -2.97
C ASP A 37 -8.05 -7.31 -2.35
N GLU A 38 -9.07 -7.44 -3.18
CA GLU A 38 -10.46 -7.47 -2.73
C GLU A 38 -10.80 -8.76 -1.98
N GLN A 39 -10.10 -9.84 -2.23
CA GLN A 39 -10.37 -11.12 -1.56
C GLN A 39 -9.95 -11.08 -0.10
N THR A 40 -8.82 -10.45 0.19
CA THR A 40 -8.32 -10.34 1.55
C THR A 40 -8.66 -9.01 2.21
N ARG A 41 -9.19 -8.05 1.44
CA ARG A 41 -9.48 -6.69 1.88
C ARG A 41 -8.24 -6.00 2.42
N GLU A 42 -7.19 -6.06 1.62
CA GLU A 42 -5.90 -5.48 1.98
C GLU A 42 -5.39 -4.59 0.86
N LEU A 43 -4.70 -3.52 1.24
CA LEU A 43 -3.88 -2.76 0.32
C LEU A 43 -2.44 -3.19 0.53
N LEU A 44 -1.84 -3.74 -0.52
CA LEU A 44 -0.47 -4.24 -0.47
C LEU A 44 0.47 -3.18 -1.02
N ILE A 45 1.42 -2.78 -0.20
CA ILE A 45 2.45 -1.82 -0.60
C ILE A 45 3.68 -2.59 -1.05
N GLU A 46 4.09 -2.35 -2.28
CA GLU A 46 5.22 -3.04 -2.89
C GLU A 46 6.50 -2.22 -2.74
N LEU A 47 7.56 -2.86 -2.31
CA LEU A 47 8.87 -2.24 -2.17
C LEU A 47 9.82 -2.63 -3.28
#